data_2449ecbc89eab2aa918d43c80bb6eec4
#
_entry.id   2449ecbc89eab2aa918d43c80bb6eec4
#
_cell.length_a   1.000
_cell.length_b   1.000
_cell.length_c   1.000
_cell.angle_alpha   90.00
_cell.angle_beta   90.00
_cell.angle_gamma   90.00
#
_symmetry.space_group_name_H-M   'P 1'
#
loop_
_entity.id
_entity.type
_entity.pdbx_description
1 polymer ?
#
loop_
_entity_poly.entity_id
_entity_poly.type
_entity_poly.pdbx_seq_one_letter_code
_entity_poly.pdbx_strand_id
1 'polypeptide(L)'
;MNSSPLKHGGWLYGLAFLLALALRFIALGAAPLTDSEATLALQALALARGESPLLAPQSAYILLTSVLFAVTESNNFLARFFPALAGGAIVLVPLLFREQIKPRPAAILALFLAIDPLLVAFSRTAGGTILALTFLLAAVGFWMNKRAIPTGIFAALALLSGPALWAGILSLALAWGIVRATKSKSIETPPSTSNPESPISQFPLTNPQLLISFIATLLLCGTLFFLAPNGLSAALASIPAYFSGWVAQAGVTPARMSLTFLLYEPLGILLAAFAILRAIRASGKRAKRLAIWLGVALLLAVFYRQPSALVWVVIPLLALAALELSRVFEVRREEYAEVGIVVLAILILLVYISFTVSNLALNPFSQPATLPLIGTVDNPPLAVLIS
;
A
#
# COMPACT_ATOMS: atom_id res chain seq x y z
N MET A 1 -33.00 -9.16 21.27
CA MET A 1 -32.30 -7.85 21.38
C MET A 1 -31.06 -7.92 20.52
N ASN A 2 -31.17 -7.43 19.28
CA ASN A 2 -30.05 -7.40 18.30
C ASN A 2 -29.15 -6.20 18.63
N SER A 3 -28.11 -6.41 19.42
CA SER A 3 -27.04 -5.44 19.56
C SER A 3 -26.24 -5.42 18.24
N SER A 4 -26.37 -4.33 17.48
CA SER A 4 -25.66 -4.14 16.22
C SER A 4 -24.15 -4.31 16.43
N PRO A 5 -23.47 -5.18 15.66
CA PRO A 5 -22.02 -5.45 15.81
C PRO A 5 -21.12 -4.23 15.52
N LEU A 6 -21.71 -3.11 15.11
CA LEU A 6 -21.02 -1.85 14.85
C LEU A 6 -20.58 -1.09 16.11
N LYS A 7 -21.22 -1.35 17.28
CA LYS A 7 -20.92 -0.58 18.51
C LYS A 7 -19.57 -0.91 19.16
N HIS A 8 -19.00 -2.10 18.95
CA HIS A 8 -17.78 -2.52 19.65
C HIS A 8 -16.49 -2.43 18.84
N GLY A 9 -16.53 -2.18 17.52
CA GLY A 9 -15.34 -2.10 16.66
C GLY A 9 -15.05 -0.72 16.07
N GLY A 10 -16.02 0.19 16.08
CA GLY A 10 -15.87 1.50 15.42
C GLY A 10 -14.79 2.39 16.05
N TRP A 11 -14.63 2.33 17.37
CA TRP A 11 -13.63 3.10 18.08
C TRP A 11 -12.19 2.70 17.72
N LEU A 12 -11.95 1.42 17.37
CA LEU A 12 -10.62 0.94 16.92
C LEU A 12 -10.20 1.62 15.61
N TYR A 13 -11.12 1.79 14.67
CA TYR A 13 -10.84 2.52 13.42
C TYR A 13 -10.60 4.02 13.70
N GLY A 14 -11.34 4.61 14.64
CA GLY A 14 -11.11 5.99 15.08
C GLY A 14 -9.72 6.15 15.69
N LEU A 15 -9.34 5.25 16.59
CA LEU A 15 -8.02 5.24 17.21
C LEU A 15 -6.91 5.03 16.15
N ALA A 16 -7.07 4.03 15.27
CA ALA A 16 -6.11 3.76 14.22
C ALA A 16 -5.96 4.97 13.27
N PHE A 17 -7.06 5.66 12.94
CA PHE A 17 -7.04 6.84 12.11
C PHE A 17 -6.33 8.03 12.78
N LEU A 18 -6.62 8.29 14.05
CA LEU A 18 -5.94 9.34 14.82
C LEU A 18 -4.44 9.04 14.95
N LEU A 19 -4.08 7.80 15.23
CA LEU A 19 -2.67 7.36 15.27
C LEU A 19 -2.00 7.54 13.92
N ALA A 20 -2.69 7.16 12.84
CA ALA A 20 -2.19 7.32 11.48
C ALA A 20 -1.94 8.79 11.12
N LEU A 21 -2.85 9.68 11.47
CA LEU A 21 -2.68 11.12 11.28
C LEU A 21 -1.51 11.64 12.12
N ALA A 22 -1.44 11.28 13.40
CA ALA A 22 -0.36 11.70 14.27
C ALA A 22 1.01 11.33 13.69
N LEU A 23 1.24 10.07 13.32
CA LEU A 23 2.51 9.59 12.75
C LEU A 23 2.88 10.27 11.42
N ARG A 24 1.90 10.72 10.65
CA ARG A 24 2.13 11.33 9.34
C ARG A 24 2.26 12.85 9.39
N PHE A 25 1.57 13.52 10.30
CA PHE A 25 1.56 14.98 10.38
C PHE A 25 2.55 15.56 11.37
N ILE A 26 2.92 14.84 12.46
CA ILE A 26 3.90 15.34 13.43
C ILE A 26 5.24 15.56 12.72
N ALA A 27 5.76 16.79 12.80
CA ALA A 27 7.01 17.24 12.19
C ALA A 27 7.11 16.96 10.66
N LEU A 28 5.98 17.02 9.92
CA LEU A 28 5.92 16.73 8.48
C LEU A 28 6.79 17.67 7.64
N GLY A 29 6.88 18.95 8.02
CA GLY A 29 7.68 19.97 7.33
C GLY A 29 9.10 20.12 7.83
N ALA A 30 9.55 19.35 8.84
CA ALA A 30 10.85 19.54 9.49
C ALA A 30 12.05 19.24 8.58
N ALA A 31 11.93 18.22 7.73
CA ALA A 31 12.99 17.85 6.79
C ALA A 31 12.86 18.64 5.49
N PRO A 32 13.98 19.06 4.86
CA PRO A 32 13.96 19.68 3.53
C PRO A 32 13.36 18.70 2.50
N LEU A 33 12.86 19.24 1.39
CA LEU A 33 12.41 18.44 0.25
C LEU A 33 13.62 17.82 -0.45
N THR A 34 13.49 16.57 -0.86
CA THR A 34 14.45 15.94 -1.78
C THR A 34 14.32 16.55 -3.18
N ASP A 35 15.30 16.35 -4.06
CA ASP A 35 15.28 16.91 -5.42
C ASP A 35 14.03 16.49 -6.21
N SER A 36 13.60 15.23 -6.06
CA SER A 36 12.38 14.73 -6.69
C SER A 36 11.11 15.36 -6.12
N GLU A 37 11.04 15.55 -4.81
CA GLU A 37 9.93 16.25 -4.15
C GLU A 37 9.89 17.73 -4.54
N ALA A 38 11.04 18.39 -4.54
CA ALA A 38 11.18 19.81 -4.90
C ALA A 38 10.72 20.03 -6.35
N THR A 39 11.11 19.17 -7.28
CA THR A 39 10.68 19.24 -8.68
C THR A 39 9.15 19.24 -8.81
N LEU A 40 8.46 18.35 -8.11
CA LEU A 40 7.00 18.28 -8.12
C LEU A 40 6.36 19.48 -7.42
N ALA A 41 6.91 19.92 -6.29
CA ALA A 41 6.42 21.07 -5.55
C ALA A 41 6.59 22.37 -6.34
N LEU A 42 7.71 22.54 -7.06
CA LEU A 42 7.94 23.70 -7.94
C LEU A 42 6.95 23.75 -9.11
N GLN A 43 6.61 22.62 -9.71
CA GLN A 43 5.56 22.57 -10.73
C GLN A 43 4.20 22.97 -10.16
N ALA A 44 3.87 22.54 -8.94
CA ALA A 44 2.65 22.93 -8.27
C ALA A 44 2.65 24.45 -7.95
N LEU A 45 3.80 25.00 -7.56
CA LEU A 45 3.96 26.44 -7.28
C LEU A 45 3.86 27.28 -8.56
N ALA A 46 4.49 26.85 -9.65
CA ALA A 46 4.39 27.53 -10.95
C ALA A 46 2.93 27.58 -11.41
N LEU A 47 2.22 26.46 -11.30
CA LEU A 47 0.80 26.39 -11.62
C LEU A 47 -0.06 27.30 -10.72
N ALA A 48 0.24 27.37 -9.42
CA ALA A 48 -0.44 28.25 -8.47
C ALA A 48 -0.23 29.74 -8.80
N ARG A 49 0.87 30.08 -9.47
CA ARG A 49 1.17 31.45 -9.98
C ARG A 49 0.54 31.76 -11.34
N GLY A 50 -0.21 30.83 -11.92
CA GLY A 50 -0.83 30.97 -13.25
C GLY A 50 0.11 30.68 -14.40
N GLU A 51 1.29 30.11 -14.15
CA GLU A 51 2.20 29.62 -15.19
C GLU A 51 1.70 28.28 -15.75
N SER A 52 2.15 27.91 -16.95
CA SER A 52 1.78 26.65 -17.61
C SER A 52 3.00 25.71 -17.72
N PRO A 53 3.50 25.15 -16.59
CA PRO A 53 4.65 24.27 -16.62
C PRO A 53 4.33 22.95 -17.32
N LEU A 54 5.35 22.27 -17.84
CA LEU A 54 5.23 20.88 -18.24
C LEU A 54 5.08 20.02 -16.98
N LEU A 55 3.92 19.40 -16.81
CA LEU A 55 3.62 18.63 -15.62
C LEU A 55 4.26 17.23 -15.68
N ALA A 56 4.87 16.83 -14.57
CA ALA A 56 5.29 15.44 -14.36
C ALA A 56 4.08 14.48 -14.34
N PRO A 57 4.26 13.19 -14.61
CA PRO A 57 3.18 12.20 -14.72
C PRO A 57 2.54 11.83 -13.36
N GLN A 58 2.33 12.81 -12.49
CA GLN A 58 1.69 12.72 -11.17
C GLN A 58 0.71 13.87 -10.99
N SER A 59 -0.19 14.06 -11.95
CA SER A 59 -1.06 15.22 -12.06
C SER A 59 -1.94 15.43 -10.82
N ALA A 60 -2.48 14.36 -10.20
CA ALA A 60 -3.31 14.49 -9.00
C ALA A 60 -2.54 15.20 -7.86
N TYR A 61 -1.29 14.81 -7.63
CA TYR A 61 -0.47 15.44 -6.61
C TYR A 61 -0.22 16.93 -6.94
N ILE A 62 0.23 17.22 -8.16
CA ILE A 62 0.60 18.57 -8.58
C ILE A 62 -0.62 19.51 -8.55
N LEU A 63 -1.74 19.08 -9.12
CA LEU A 63 -2.97 19.87 -9.19
C LEU A 63 -3.57 20.14 -7.80
N LEU A 64 -3.65 19.12 -6.94
CA LEU A 64 -4.14 19.32 -5.58
C LEU A 64 -3.23 20.26 -4.77
N THR A 65 -1.90 20.08 -4.88
CA THR A 65 -0.92 20.89 -4.17
C THR A 65 -0.91 22.33 -4.70
N SER A 66 -1.14 22.55 -6.00
CA SER A 66 -1.22 23.90 -6.57
C SER A 66 -2.39 24.70 -6.01
N VAL A 67 -3.54 24.08 -5.79
CA VAL A 67 -4.69 24.74 -5.12
C VAL A 67 -4.31 25.19 -3.70
N LEU A 68 -3.61 24.32 -2.98
CA LEU A 68 -3.19 24.62 -1.61
C LEU A 68 -2.19 25.77 -1.60
N PHE A 69 -1.21 25.79 -2.51
CA PHE A 69 -0.23 26.86 -2.66
C PHE A 69 -0.85 28.17 -3.17
N ALA A 70 -1.92 28.12 -3.95
CA ALA A 70 -2.63 29.33 -4.40
C ALA A 70 -3.39 30.03 -3.26
N VAL A 71 -3.84 29.28 -2.25
CA VAL A 71 -4.62 29.81 -1.12
C VAL A 71 -3.72 30.17 0.07
N THR A 72 -2.56 29.53 0.18
CA THR A 72 -1.63 29.66 1.31
C THR A 72 -0.20 29.91 0.81
N GLU A 73 0.70 30.25 1.71
CA GLU A 73 2.13 30.31 1.37
C GLU A 73 2.71 28.90 1.19
N SER A 74 3.55 28.72 0.14
CA SER A 74 4.20 27.45 -0.13
C SER A 74 5.26 27.12 0.92
N ASN A 75 5.20 25.91 1.49
CA ASN A 75 6.19 25.41 2.44
C ASN A 75 6.30 23.89 2.38
N ASN A 76 7.32 23.32 3.05
CA ASN A 76 7.58 21.86 3.05
C ASN A 76 6.43 21.05 3.65
N PHE A 77 5.73 21.58 4.63
CA PHE A 77 4.57 20.92 5.24
C PHE A 77 3.43 20.77 4.23
N LEU A 78 3.09 21.84 3.55
CA LEU A 78 1.99 21.88 2.58
C LEU A 78 2.31 21.04 1.33
N ALA A 79 3.58 20.99 0.91
CA ALA A 79 4.01 20.11 -0.18
C ALA A 79 3.72 18.64 0.12
N ARG A 80 3.79 18.20 1.38
CA ARG A 80 3.56 16.83 1.82
C ARG A 80 2.15 16.59 2.36
N PHE A 81 1.30 17.60 2.41
CA PHE A 81 -0.01 17.55 3.06
C PHE A 81 -0.94 16.48 2.46
N PHE A 82 -1.15 16.47 1.14
CA PHE A 82 -2.06 15.52 0.49
C PHE A 82 -1.58 14.07 0.57
N PRO A 83 -0.30 13.76 0.35
CA PRO A 83 0.22 12.42 0.62
C PRO A 83 0.01 11.97 2.06
N ALA A 84 0.26 12.83 3.05
CA ALA A 84 0.04 12.52 4.46
C ALA A 84 -1.45 12.26 4.77
N LEU A 85 -2.34 13.07 4.20
CA LEU A 85 -3.79 12.90 4.35
C LEU A 85 -4.28 11.57 3.72
N ALA A 86 -3.84 11.27 2.49
CA ALA A 86 -4.18 10.03 1.80
C ALA A 86 -3.64 8.81 2.54
N GLY A 87 -2.41 8.90 3.05
CA GLY A 87 -1.83 7.86 3.89
C GLY A 87 -2.55 7.68 5.24
N GLY A 88 -3.12 8.74 5.81
CA GLY A 88 -4.04 8.63 6.94
C GLY A 88 -5.34 7.93 6.56
N ALA A 89 -5.92 8.30 5.42
CA ALA A 89 -7.18 7.76 4.92
C ALA A 89 -7.11 6.26 4.54
N ILE A 90 -5.92 5.73 4.18
CA ILE A 90 -5.76 4.31 3.83
C ILE A 90 -6.20 3.37 4.97
N VAL A 91 -6.11 3.83 6.22
CA VAL A 91 -6.52 3.08 7.43
C VAL A 91 -8.02 2.78 7.43
N LEU A 92 -8.81 3.57 6.69
CA LEU A 92 -10.25 3.35 6.55
C LEU A 92 -10.60 2.34 5.43
N VAL A 93 -9.65 2.04 4.55
CA VAL A 93 -9.85 1.12 3.42
C VAL A 93 -10.27 -0.30 3.88
N PRO A 94 -9.72 -0.90 4.95
CA PRO A 94 -10.18 -2.21 5.43
C PRO A 94 -11.67 -2.27 5.78
N LEU A 95 -12.32 -1.14 6.11
CA LEU A 95 -13.77 -1.09 6.30
C LEU A 95 -14.56 -1.51 5.05
N LEU A 96 -14.03 -1.16 3.88
CA LEU A 96 -14.65 -1.52 2.60
C LEU A 96 -14.52 -3.03 2.29
N PHE A 97 -13.53 -3.69 2.88
CA PHE A 97 -13.23 -5.11 2.68
C PHE A 97 -13.67 -6.02 3.85
N ARG A 98 -14.41 -5.49 4.84
CA ARG A 98 -14.78 -6.23 6.06
C ARG A 98 -15.61 -7.51 5.79
N GLU A 99 -16.40 -7.52 4.72
CA GLU A 99 -17.17 -8.72 4.33
C GLU A 99 -16.27 -9.83 3.78
N GLN A 100 -15.21 -9.45 3.08
CA GLN A 100 -14.24 -10.36 2.48
C GLN A 100 -13.21 -10.90 3.49
N ILE A 101 -12.75 -10.02 4.39
CA ILE A 101 -11.66 -10.34 5.35
C ILE A 101 -12.23 -10.77 6.71
N LYS A 102 -13.45 -10.43 7.07
CA LYS A 102 -14.11 -10.44 8.38
C LYS A 102 -13.80 -9.18 9.21
N PRO A 103 -14.69 -8.80 10.15
CA PRO A 103 -14.56 -7.54 10.91
C PRO A 103 -13.29 -7.45 11.79
N ARG A 104 -12.92 -8.53 12.49
CA ARG A 104 -11.74 -8.53 13.39
C ARG A 104 -10.41 -8.38 12.62
N PRO A 105 -10.09 -9.22 11.61
CA PRO A 105 -8.90 -9.02 10.80
C PRO A 105 -8.86 -7.65 10.10
N ALA A 106 -10.02 -7.11 9.68
CA ALA A 106 -10.08 -5.80 9.06
C ALA A 106 -9.69 -4.67 10.03
N ALA A 107 -10.10 -4.75 11.31
CA ALA A 107 -9.69 -3.79 12.33
C ALA A 107 -8.19 -3.88 12.67
N ILE A 108 -7.65 -5.11 12.74
CA ILE A 108 -6.21 -5.33 12.94
C ILE A 108 -5.41 -4.81 11.75
N LEU A 109 -5.89 -5.05 10.52
CA LEU A 109 -5.28 -4.50 9.31
C LEU A 109 -5.27 -2.97 9.33
N ALA A 110 -6.35 -2.33 9.77
CA ALA A 110 -6.40 -0.87 9.91
C ALA A 110 -5.30 -0.36 10.86
N LEU A 111 -5.09 -1.04 11.98
CA LEU A 111 -4.02 -0.69 12.92
C LEU A 111 -2.63 -0.91 12.31
N PHE A 112 -2.40 -2.02 11.60
CA PHE A 112 -1.14 -2.26 10.91
C PHE A 112 -0.85 -1.18 9.86
N LEU A 113 -1.83 -0.82 9.03
CA LEU A 113 -1.70 0.26 8.05
C LEU A 113 -1.43 1.63 8.69
N ALA A 114 -1.87 1.84 9.95
CA ALA A 114 -1.60 3.07 10.66
C ALA A 114 -0.12 3.22 11.05
N ILE A 115 0.48 2.13 11.56
CA ILE A 115 1.83 2.14 12.14
C ILE A 115 2.92 1.64 11.20
N ASP A 116 2.57 1.08 10.05
CA ASP A 116 3.51 0.52 9.09
C ASP A 116 4.58 1.54 8.67
N PRO A 117 5.89 1.25 8.89
CA PRO A 117 6.95 2.22 8.67
C PRO A 117 7.08 2.63 7.20
N LEU A 118 6.90 1.68 6.27
CA LEU A 118 7.06 1.93 4.84
C LEU A 118 5.92 2.81 4.32
N LEU A 119 4.67 2.53 4.72
CA LEU A 119 3.53 3.38 4.36
C LEU A 119 3.61 4.77 5.02
N VAL A 120 4.09 4.86 6.26
CA VAL A 120 4.34 6.16 6.92
C VAL A 120 5.39 6.93 6.14
N ALA A 121 6.52 6.30 5.77
CA ALA A 121 7.58 6.96 4.99
C ALA A 121 7.05 7.51 3.67
N PHE A 122 6.38 6.71 2.84
CA PHE A 122 5.80 7.17 1.57
C PHE A 122 4.70 8.22 1.75
N SER A 123 3.96 8.20 2.86
CA SER A 123 2.96 9.23 3.17
C SER A 123 3.58 10.58 3.53
N ARG A 124 4.83 10.59 3.96
CA ARG A 124 5.57 11.79 4.35
C ARG A 124 6.45 12.35 3.22
N THR A 125 6.36 11.78 2.03
CA THR A 125 7.06 12.27 0.82
C THR A 125 6.07 12.96 -0.12
N ALA A 126 6.52 14.06 -0.75
CA ALA A 126 5.74 14.79 -1.74
C ALA A 126 5.68 13.98 -3.05
N GLY A 127 4.50 13.46 -3.39
CA GLY A 127 4.31 12.68 -4.61
C GLY A 127 3.02 11.87 -4.65
N GLY A 128 2.78 11.21 -5.79
CA GLY A 128 1.53 10.50 -6.08
C GLY A 128 1.48 9.03 -5.63
N THR A 129 2.56 8.45 -5.11
CA THR A 129 2.64 7.01 -4.81
C THR A 129 1.57 6.56 -3.82
N ILE A 130 1.46 7.24 -2.67
CA ILE A 130 0.48 6.88 -1.65
C ILE A 130 -0.95 7.27 -2.07
N LEU A 131 -1.11 8.31 -2.89
CA LEU A 131 -2.38 8.68 -3.51
C LEU A 131 -2.88 7.55 -4.42
N ALA A 132 -2.00 7.03 -5.30
CA ALA A 132 -2.32 5.91 -6.19
C ALA A 132 -2.78 4.67 -5.41
N LEU A 133 -2.05 4.31 -4.34
CA LEU A 133 -2.38 3.18 -3.48
C LEU A 133 -3.75 3.37 -2.82
N THR A 134 -3.95 4.50 -2.15
CA THR A 134 -5.18 4.77 -1.38
C THR A 134 -6.38 4.84 -2.30
N PHE A 135 -6.28 5.54 -3.42
CA PHE A 135 -7.39 5.71 -4.34
C PHE A 135 -7.73 4.42 -5.10
N LEU A 136 -6.73 3.64 -5.54
CA LEU A 136 -7.02 2.36 -6.19
C LEU A 136 -7.68 1.37 -5.22
N LEU A 137 -7.18 1.24 -4.00
CA LEU A 137 -7.78 0.35 -3.02
C LEU A 137 -9.19 0.81 -2.62
N ALA A 138 -9.43 2.12 -2.50
CA ALA A 138 -10.77 2.65 -2.27
C ALA A 138 -11.70 2.36 -3.46
N ALA A 139 -11.24 2.57 -4.69
CA ALA A 139 -12.01 2.25 -5.89
C ALA A 139 -12.43 0.78 -5.93
N VAL A 140 -11.47 -0.13 -5.70
CA VAL A 140 -11.73 -1.59 -5.65
C VAL A 140 -12.69 -1.92 -4.51
N GLY A 141 -12.51 -1.33 -3.32
CA GLY A 141 -13.38 -1.53 -2.18
C GLY A 141 -14.82 -1.07 -2.43
N PHE A 142 -15.02 0.12 -3.00
CA PHE A 142 -16.35 0.62 -3.37
C PHE A 142 -16.99 -0.20 -4.50
N TRP A 143 -16.19 -0.64 -5.47
CA TRP A 143 -16.65 -1.54 -6.53
C TRP A 143 -17.17 -2.86 -5.96
N MET A 144 -16.45 -3.49 -5.02
CA MET A 144 -16.90 -4.71 -4.37
C MET A 144 -18.19 -4.52 -3.55
N ASN A 145 -18.41 -3.31 -3.01
CA ASN A 145 -19.64 -2.93 -2.32
C ASN A 145 -20.74 -2.40 -3.25
N LYS A 146 -20.59 -2.54 -4.57
CA LYS A 146 -21.58 -2.13 -5.61
C LYS A 146 -21.94 -0.64 -5.56
N ARG A 147 -21.03 0.24 -5.12
CA ARG A 147 -21.23 1.68 -5.07
C ARG A 147 -20.61 2.35 -6.30
N ALA A 148 -21.41 2.59 -7.35
CA ALA A 148 -20.94 3.05 -8.65
C ALA A 148 -20.25 4.42 -8.60
N ILE A 149 -20.90 5.43 -8.00
CA ILE A 149 -20.39 6.81 -7.97
C ILE A 149 -19.02 6.91 -7.29
N PRO A 150 -18.82 6.48 -6.02
CA PRO A 150 -17.51 6.57 -5.41
C PRO A 150 -16.47 5.70 -6.10
N THR A 151 -16.86 4.56 -6.71
CA THR A 151 -15.93 3.77 -7.53
C THR A 151 -15.37 4.60 -8.69
N GLY A 152 -16.23 5.30 -9.45
CA GLY A 152 -15.81 6.15 -10.56
C GLY A 152 -14.89 7.29 -10.10
N ILE A 153 -15.26 8.00 -9.02
CA ILE A 153 -14.46 9.08 -8.45
C ILE A 153 -13.05 8.61 -8.08
N PHE A 154 -12.96 7.56 -7.26
CA PHE A 154 -11.67 7.06 -6.79
C PHE A 154 -10.84 6.40 -7.89
N ALA A 155 -11.46 5.78 -8.91
CA ALA A 155 -10.76 5.25 -10.06
C ALA A 155 -10.14 6.38 -10.92
N ALA A 156 -10.85 7.49 -11.12
CA ALA A 156 -10.32 8.66 -11.82
C ALA A 156 -9.16 9.31 -11.05
N LEU A 157 -9.30 9.51 -9.74
CA LEU A 157 -8.23 10.05 -8.89
C LEU A 157 -7.00 9.12 -8.86
N ALA A 158 -7.21 7.80 -8.87
CA ALA A 158 -6.12 6.85 -8.98
C ALA A 158 -5.36 7.02 -10.31
N LEU A 159 -6.08 7.15 -11.43
CA LEU A 159 -5.47 7.35 -12.75
C LEU A 159 -4.61 8.63 -12.82
N LEU A 160 -5.04 9.68 -12.16
CA LEU A 160 -4.30 10.94 -12.07
C LEU A 160 -3.08 10.87 -11.13
N SER A 161 -2.97 9.83 -10.29
CA SER A 161 -1.93 9.75 -9.24
C SER A 161 -0.55 9.34 -9.75
N GLY A 162 -0.44 8.83 -10.97
CA GLY A 162 0.85 8.65 -11.64
C GLY A 162 1.34 7.20 -11.79
N PRO A 163 2.63 6.99 -12.12
CA PRO A 163 3.17 5.70 -12.56
C PRO A 163 3.01 4.56 -11.54
N ALA A 164 3.03 4.87 -10.24
CA ALA A 164 2.87 3.86 -9.17
C ALA A 164 1.54 3.10 -9.24
N LEU A 165 0.49 3.69 -9.86
CA LEU A 165 -0.78 3.04 -10.09
C LEU A 165 -0.64 1.77 -10.93
N TRP A 166 0.16 1.83 -11.99
CA TRP A 166 0.29 0.73 -12.97
C TRP A 166 0.92 -0.51 -12.35
N ALA A 167 1.85 -0.36 -11.40
CA ALA A 167 2.38 -1.46 -10.62
C ALA A 167 1.26 -2.16 -9.82
N GLY A 168 0.36 -1.38 -9.22
CA GLY A 168 -0.79 -1.89 -8.49
C GLY A 168 -1.79 -2.63 -9.38
N ILE A 169 -2.20 -2.01 -10.50
CA ILE A 169 -3.11 -2.64 -11.47
C ILE A 169 -2.53 -3.94 -12.00
N LEU A 170 -1.25 -3.93 -12.41
CA LEU A 170 -0.59 -5.12 -12.94
C LEU A 170 -0.51 -6.24 -11.90
N SER A 171 -0.15 -5.92 -10.65
CA SER A 171 -0.08 -6.90 -9.58
C SER A 171 -1.44 -7.54 -9.27
N LEU A 172 -2.50 -6.73 -9.22
CA LEU A 172 -3.87 -7.20 -8.97
C LEU A 172 -4.40 -8.02 -10.15
N ALA A 173 -4.17 -7.57 -11.38
CA ALA A 173 -4.62 -8.25 -12.60
C ALA A 173 -3.95 -9.63 -12.77
N LEU A 174 -2.63 -9.71 -12.57
CA LEU A 174 -1.89 -10.96 -12.62
C LEU A 174 -2.32 -11.91 -11.50
N ALA A 175 -2.43 -11.43 -10.27
CA ALA A 175 -2.90 -12.23 -9.15
C ALA A 175 -4.31 -12.78 -9.39
N TRP A 176 -5.22 -11.95 -9.90
CA TRP A 176 -6.57 -12.37 -10.26
C TRP A 176 -6.57 -13.41 -11.39
N GLY A 177 -5.76 -13.21 -12.43
CA GLY A 177 -5.59 -14.15 -13.55
C GLY A 177 -5.11 -15.52 -13.07
N ILE A 178 -4.10 -15.57 -12.21
CA ILE A 178 -3.58 -16.83 -11.63
C ILE A 178 -4.66 -17.51 -10.80
N VAL A 179 -5.37 -16.77 -9.95
CA VAL A 179 -6.47 -17.33 -9.13
C VAL A 179 -7.58 -17.92 -10.01
N ARG A 180 -7.89 -17.28 -11.13
CA ARG A 180 -8.91 -17.76 -12.08
C ARG A 180 -8.45 -19.00 -12.82
N ALA A 181 -7.21 -19.03 -13.30
CA ALA A 181 -6.63 -20.18 -13.99
C ALA A 181 -6.57 -21.43 -13.10
N THR A 182 -6.25 -21.26 -11.82
CA THR A 182 -6.23 -22.39 -10.85
C THR A 182 -7.61 -22.95 -10.54
N LYS A 183 -8.67 -22.13 -10.64
CA LYS A 183 -10.06 -22.59 -10.48
C LYS A 183 -10.57 -23.38 -11.69
N SER A 184 -10.18 -22.99 -12.90
CA SER A 184 -10.65 -23.66 -14.12
C SER A 184 -10.18 -25.12 -14.22
N LYS A 185 -9.01 -25.46 -13.66
CA LYS A 185 -8.47 -26.83 -13.66
C LYS A 185 -9.17 -27.81 -12.69
N SER A 186 -10.02 -27.31 -11.79
CA SER A 186 -10.69 -28.14 -10.78
C SER A 186 -12.15 -28.49 -11.11
N ILE A 187 -12.64 -28.12 -12.30
CA ILE A 187 -14.03 -28.37 -12.73
C ILE A 187 -14.02 -29.19 -14.02
N GLU A 188 -13.73 -30.49 -13.88
CA GLU A 188 -14.10 -31.53 -14.86
C GLU A 188 -15.30 -32.35 -14.36
N THR A 189 -16.35 -31.70 -13.89
CA THR A 189 -17.66 -32.29 -13.72
C THR A 189 -18.64 -31.55 -14.61
N PRO A 190 -19.47 -32.29 -15.43
CA PRO A 190 -20.40 -31.64 -16.34
C PRO A 190 -21.43 -30.77 -15.58
N PRO A 191 -21.86 -29.65 -16.15
CA PRO A 191 -22.72 -28.71 -15.47
C PRO A 191 -24.11 -29.30 -15.25
N SER A 192 -24.45 -29.60 -13.99
CA SER A 192 -25.86 -29.65 -13.60
C SER A 192 -26.40 -28.20 -13.72
N THR A 193 -27.46 -28.07 -14.47
CA THR A 193 -28.22 -26.87 -14.81
C THR A 193 -28.76 -26.17 -13.57
N SER A 194 -27.92 -25.39 -12.91
CA SER A 194 -28.35 -24.34 -12.00
C SER A 194 -27.25 -23.26 -12.00
N ASN A 195 -27.55 -22.16 -12.68
CA ASN A 195 -26.71 -20.97 -12.79
C ASN A 195 -26.34 -20.44 -11.40
N PRO A 196 -25.11 -20.56 -10.92
CA PRO A 196 -24.61 -19.64 -9.93
C PRO A 196 -23.95 -18.46 -10.67
N GLU A 197 -24.73 -17.44 -10.92
CA GLU A 197 -24.21 -16.14 -11.35
C GLU A 197 -23.08 -15.73 -10.39
N SER A 198 -21.87 -15.71 -10.89
CA SER A 198 -20.71 -15.23 -10.11
C SER A 198 -20.98 -13.76 -9.77
N PRO A 199 -20.79 -13.32 -8.52
CA PRO A 199 -21.10 -11.94 -8.10
C PRO A 199 -20.30 -10.86 -8.85
N ILE A 200 -19.29 -11.23 -9.63
CA ILE A 200 -18.49 -10.32 -10.47
C ILE A 200 -19.18 -10.04 -11.80
N SER A 201 -20.08 -10.94 -12.30
CA SER A 201 -20.77 -10.75 -13.58
C SER A 201 -21.93 -9.74 -13.53
N GLN A 202 -22.34 -9.32 -12.34
CA GLN A 202 -23.54 -8.49 -12.14
C GLN A 202 -23.26 -6.99 -11.95
N PHE A 203 -21.99 -6.55 -11.96
CA PHE A 203 -21.69 -5.12 -11.97
C PHE A 203 -21.01 -4.75 -13.29
N PRO A 204 -21.81 -4.45 -14.34
CA PRO A 204 -21.25 -4.13 -15.63
C PRO A 204 -20.45 -2.83 -15.51
N LEU A 205 -19.27 -2.80 -16.11
CA LEU A 205 -18.50 -1.56 -16.37
C LEU A 205 -19.33 -0.53 -17.17
N THR A 206 -20.45 -0.97 -17.73
CA THR A 206 -21.47 -0.19 -18.44
C THR A 206 -22.44 0.56 -17.54
N ASN A 207 -22.27 0.52 -16.19
CA ASN A 207 -23.14 1.31 -15.31
C ASN A 207 -22.91 2.81 -15.61
N PRO A 208 -23.93 3.54 -16.13
CA PRO A 208 -23.77 4.92 -16.54
C PRO A 208 -23.35 5.84 -15.41
N GLN A 209 -23.77 5.58 -14.16
CA GLN A 209 -23.37 6.36 -13.00
C GLN A 209 -21.87 6.25 -12.69
N LEU A 210 -21.28 5.05 -12.87
CA LEU A 210 -19.84 4.85 -12.72
C LEU A 210 -19.09 5.61 -13.80
N LEU A 211 -19.51 5.47 -15.06
CA LEU A 211 -18.84 6.10 -16.18
C LEU A 211 -18.92 7.62 -16.11
N ILE A 212 -20.11 8.17 -15.82
CA ILE A 212 -20.32 9.62 -15.65
C ILE A 212 -19.45 10.17 -14.52
N SER A 213 -19.47 9.52 -13.33
CA SER A 213 -18.67 9.99 -12.20
C SER A 213 -17.16 9.88 -12.47
N PHE A 214 -16.72 8.84 -13.17
CA PHE A 214 -15.32 8.68 -13.60
C PHE A 214 -14.90 9.80 -14.56
N ILE A 215 -15.66 10.01 -15.63
CA ILE A 215 -15.35 11.04 -16.65
C ILE A 215 -15.42 12.43 -16.03
N ALA A 216 -16.47 12.73 -15.27
CA ALA A 216 -16.61 14.03 -14.61
C ALA A 216 -15.44 14.31 -13.66
N THR A 217 -15.05 13.36 -12.83
CA THR A 217 -13.91 13.52 -11.92
C THR A 217 -12.60 13.64 -12.71
N LEU A 218 -12.40 12.84 -13.75
CA LEU A 218 -11.21 12.89 -14.58
C LEU A 218 -11.05 14.25 -15.25
N LEU A 219 -12.14 14.80 -15.81
CA LEU A 219 -12.14 16.11 -16.43
C LEU A 219 -11.97 17.24 -15.41
N LEU A 220 -12.78 17.25 -14.35
CA LEU A 220 -12.73 18.35 -13.37
C LEU A 220 -11.43 18.36 -12.57
N CYS A 221 -11.03 17.22 -12.01
CA CYS A 221 -9.80 17.13 -11.21
C CYS A 221 -8.55 17.08 -12.10
N GLY A 222 -8.61 16.42 -13.26
CA GLY A 222 -7.46 16.29 -14.17
C GLY A 222 -7.12 17.56 -14.92
N THR A 223 -8.06 18.53 -15.04
CA THR A 223 -7.83 19.84 -15.64
C THR A 223 -7.89 21.00 -14.64
N LEU A 224 -8.00 20.70 -13.36
CA LEU A 224 -8.23 21.70 -12.31
C LEU A 224 -9.38 22.64 -12.68
N PHE A 225 -10.57 22.08 -12.92
CA PHE A 225 -11.74 22.84 -13.40
C PHE A 225 -11.46 23.66 -14.68
N PHE A 226 -10.77 23.05 -15.65
CA PHE A 226 -10.37 23.65 -16.94
C PHE A 226 -9.28 24.72 -16.89
N LEU A 227 -8.70 24.99 -15.72
CA LEU A 227 -7.59 25.94 -15.56
C LEU A 227 -6.24 25.36 -16.05
N ALA A 228 -6.05 24.06 -15.96
CA ALA A 228 -4.80 23.39 -16.32
C ALA A 228 -5.04 22.15 -17.22
N PRO A 229 -5.30 22.33 -18.52
CA PRO A 229 -5.58 21.21 -19.42
C PRO A 229 -4.43 20.20 -19.55
N ASN A 230 -3.19 20.66 -19.27
CA ASN A 230 -1.98 19.81 -19.29
C ASN A 230 -2.00 18.68 -18.24
N GLY A 231 -2.88 18.72 -17.25
CA GLY A 231 -3.00 17.67 -16.26
C GLY A 231 -3.47 16.33 -16.83
N LEU A 232 -4.32 16.33 -17.86
CA LEU A 232 -4.75 15.10 -18.54
C LEU A 232 -3.62 14.47 -19.37
N SER A 233 -2.86 15.28 -20.09
CA SER A 233 -1.70 14.78 -20.84
C SER A 233 -0.63 14.21 -19.90
N ALA A 234 -0.40 14.84 -18.73
CA ALA A 234 0.49 14.33 -17.70
C ALA A 234 -0.01 12.99 -17.12
N ALA A 235 -1.33 12.82 -16.92
CA ALA A 235 -1.89 11.55 -16.49
C ALA A 235 -1.66 10.44 -17.51
N LEU A 236 -1.87 10.71 -18.81
CA LEU A 236 -1.60 9.74 -19.87
C LEU A 236 -0.10 9.43 -19.99
N ALA A 237 0.77 10.40 -19.77
CA ALA A 237 2.22 10.22 -19.73
C ALA A 237 2.67 9.27 -18.58
N SER A 238 1.82 8.98 -17.60
CA SER A 238 2.12 8.02 -16.54
C SER A 238 2.30 6.58 -17.06
N ILE A 239 1.67 6.23 -18.19
CA ILE A 239 1.81 4.92 -18.84
C ILE A 239 3.24 4.72 -19.38
N PRO A 240 3.73 5.54 -20.34
CA PRO A 240 5.09 5.40 -20.80
C PRO A 240 6.13 5.61 -19.70
N ALA A 241 5.86 6.49 -18.70
CA ALA A 241 6.73 6.67 -17.54
C ALA A 241 6.86 5.40 -16.70
N TYR A 242 5.81 4.61 -16.55
CA TYR A 242 5.88 3.31 -15.89
C TYR A 242 6.74 2.33 -16.70
N PHE A 243 6.53 2.22 -17.98
CA PHE A 243 7.31 1.31 -18.83
C PHE A 243 8.78 1.73 -18.96
N SER A 244 9.07 3.01 -19.05
CA SER A 244 10.47 3.50 -19.03
C SER A 244 11.18 3.18 -17.73
N GLY A 245 10.46 3.13 -16.61
CA GLY A 245 11.00 2.73 -15.31
C GLY A 245 11.55 1.30 -15.26
N TRP A 246 11.15 0.41 -16.17
CA TRP A 246 11.69 -0.96 -16.28
C TRP A 246 13.08 -1.01 -16.93
N VAL A 247 13.36 -0.04 -17.77
CA VAL A 247 14.62 0.05 -18.54
C VAL A 247 15.60 1.04 -17.92
N ALA A 248 15.08 2.01 -17.16
CA ALA A 248 15.89 3.01 -16.49
C ALA A 248 16.85 2.36 -15.48
N GLN A 249 18.02 2.95 -15.34
CA GLN A 249 18.97 2.54 -14.29
C GLN A 249 18.27 2.70 -12.94
N ALA A 250 18.14 1.59 -12.24
CA ALA A 250 17.55 1.59 -10.92
C ALA A 250 18.48 2.31 -9.94
N GLY A 251 17.99 3.33 -9.27
CA GLY A 251 18.73 4.04 -8.22
C GLY A 251 19.03 3.17 -6.98
N VAL A 252 18.40 1.98 -6.90
CA VAL A 252 18.53 1.06 -5.77
C VAL A 252 18.77 -0.34 -6.27
N THR A 253 19.79 -1.03 -5.72
CA THR A 253 20.06 -2.43 -6.07
C THR A 253 18.95 -3.35 -5.53
N PRO A 254 18.65 -4.49 -6.20
CA PRO A 254 17.66 -5.45 -5.70
C PRO A 254 17.95 -5.94 -4.28
N ALA A 255 19.23 -6.09 -3.95
CA ALA A 255 19.68 -6.50 -2.63
C ALA A 255 19.34 -5.46 -1.56
N ARG A 256 19.59 -4.17 -1.80
CA ARG A 256 19.18 -3.09 -0.89
C ARG A 256 17.68 -3.03 -0.72
N MET A 257 16.93 -3.19 -1.80
CA MET A 257 15.46 -3.18 -1.77
C MET A 257 14.92 -4.35 -0.93
N SER A 258 15.45 -5.55 -1.12
CA SER A 258 15.06 -6.73 -0.34
C SER A 258 15.46 -6.60 1.13
N LEU A 259 16.66 -6.07 1.42
CA LEU A 259 17.14 -5.83 2.79
C LEU A 259 16.27 -4.77 3.49
N THR A 260 15.96 -3.68 2.82
CA THR A 260 15.07 -2.63 3.35
C THR A 260 13.70 -3.23 3.69
N PHE A 261 13.11 -4.01 2.79
CA PHE A 261 11.83 -4.65 3.04
C PHE A 261 11.88 -5.62 4.24
N LEU A 262 12.93 -6.44 4.32
CA LEU A 262 13.13 -7.37 5.43
C LEU A 262 13.31 -6.63 6.78
N LEU A 263 14.01 -5.48 6.76
CA LEU A 263 14.31 -4.68 7.94
C LEU A 263 13.08 -3.93 8.46
N TYR A 264 12.28 -3.39 7.56
CA TYR A 264 11.08 -2.61 7.93
C TYR A 264 9.87 -3.47 8.27
N GLU A 265 9.78 -4.70 7.70
CA GLU A 265 8.60 -5.57 7.81
C GLU A 265 8.87 -6.95 8.47
N PRO A 266 9.73 -7.09 9.48
CA PRO A 266 10.08 -8.40 10.02
C PRO A 266 8.87 -9.10 10.66
N LEU A 267 8.03 -8.37 11.40
CA LEU A 267 6.82 -8.91 12.02
C LEU A 267 5.76 -9.28 10.97
N GLY A 268 5.56 -8.41 9.98
CA GLY A 268 4.65 -8.66 8.86
C GLY A 268 5.01 -9.92 8.09
N ILE A 269 6.30 -10.09 7.77
CA ILE A 269 6.85 -11.24 7.05
C ILE A 269 6.65 -12.52 7.87
N LEU A 270 6.98 -12.50 9.17
CA LEU A 270 6.82 -13.65 10.05
C LEU A 270 5.36 -14.12 10.12
N LEU A 271 4.44 -13.21 10.42
CA LEU A 271 3.02 -13.52 10.51
C LEU A 271 2.43 -13.97 9.17
N ALA A 272 2.84 -13.34 8.06
CA ALA A 272 2.42 -13.75 6.73
C ALA A 272 2.94 -15.15 6.37
N ALA A 273 4.18 -15.51 6.74
CA ALA A 273 4.72 -16.84 6.55
C ALA A 273 3.90 -17.90 7.29
N PHE A 274 3.53 -17.64 8.55
CA PHE A 274 2.64 -18.54 9.30
C PHE A 274 1.25 -18.65 8.64
N ALA A 275 0.68 -17.54 8.16
CA ALA A 275 -0.59 -17.53 7.46
C ALA A 275 -0.53 -18.38 6.17
N ILE A 276 0.58 -18.28 5.41
CA ILE A 276 0.80 -19.04 4.17
C ILE A 276 0.97 -20.52 4.48
N LEU A 277 1.83 -20.90 5.43
CA LEU A 277 2.04 -22.31 5.83
C LEU A 277 0.74 -22.95 6.25
N ARG A 278 -0.06 -22.24 7.04
CA ARG A 278 -1.39 -22.73 7.44
C ARG A 278 -2.35 -22.81 6.26
N ALA A 279 -2.35 -21.85 5.34
CA ALA A 279 -3.20 -21.88 4.16
C ALA A 279 -2.90 -23.06 3.22
N ILE A 280 -1.64 -23.48 3.15
CA ILE A 280 -1.23 -24.68 2.42
C ILE A 280 -1.82 -25.93 3.08
N ARG A 281 -1.71 -26.06 4.42
CA ARG A 281 -2.17 -27.23 5.18
C ARG A 281 -3.70 -27.29 5.28
N ALA A 282 -4.38 -26.19 5.54
CA ALA A 282 -5.81 -26.14 5.88
C ALA A 282 -6.73 -25.66 4.74
N SER A 283 -6.25 -25.60 3.48
CA SER A 283 -7.04 -25.17 2.30
C SER A 283 -7.76 -23.82 2.41
N GLY A 284 -7.23 -22.86 3.15
CA GLY A 284 -7.82 -21.55 3.38
C GLY A 284 -7.87 -20.67 2.12
N LYS A 285 -9.00 -20.66 1.41
CA LYS A 285 -9.16 -19.95 0.11
C LYS A 285 -8.81 -18.47 0.15
N ARG A 286 -9.04 -17.77 1.28
CA ARG A 286 -8.73 -16.32 1.42
C ARG A 286 -7.23 -16.08 1.51
N ALA A 287 -6.55 -16.79 2.41
CA ALA A 287 -5.11 -16.65 2.60
C ALA A 287 -4.34 -17.07 1.33
N LYS A 288 -4.78 -18.11 0.60
CA LYS A 288 -4.18 -18.50 -0.68
C LYS A 288 -4.24 -17.37 -1.72
N ARG A 289 -5.37 -16.67 -1.84
CA ARG A 289 -5.52 -15.53 -2.78
C ARG A 289 -4.59 -14.37 -2.42
N LEU A 290 -4.49 -14.03 -1.13
CA LEU A 290 -3.58 -13.00 -0.66
C LEU A 290 -2.11 -13.40 -0.82
N ALA A 291 -1.77 -14.68 -0.60
CA ALA A 291 -0.43 -15.21 -0.81
C ALA A 291 -0.02 -15.15 -2.30
N ILE A 292 -0.93 -15.46 -3.22
CA ILE A 292 -0.68 -15.30 -4.66
C ILE A 292 -0.44 -13.82 -5.00
N TRP A 293 -1.26 -12.91 -4.48
CA TRP A 293 -1.06 -11.48 -4.69
C TRP A 293 0.26 -11.00 -4.10
N LEU A 294 0.62 -11.42 -2.88
CA LEU A 294 1.91 -11.10 -2.27
C LEU A 294 3.07 -11.58 -3.14
N GLY A 295 3.04 -12.83 -3.61
CA GLY A 295 4.09 -13.38 -4.47
C GLY A 295 4.24 -12.61 -5.79
N VAL A 296 3.13 -12.30 -6.45
CA VAL A 296 3.14 -11.51 -7.69
C VAL A 296 3.66 -10.09 -7.45
N ALA A 297 3.18 -9.41 -6.40
CA ALA A 297 3.60 -8.06 -6.08
C ALA A 297 5.10 -8.00 -5.73
N LEU A 298 5.60 -9.00 -4.98
CA LEU A 298 7.01 -9.10 -4.63
C LEU A 298 7.88 -9.32 -5.88
N LEU A 299 7.50 -10.24 -6.76
CA LEU A 299 8.21 -10.48 -8.01
C LEU A 299 8.25 -9.19 -8.87
N LEU A 300 7.10 -8.53 -9.04
CA LEU A 300 7.05 -7.27 -9.78
C LEU A 300 7.95 -6.21 -9.14
N ALA A 301 7.95 -6.06 -7.82
CA ALA A 301 8.77 -5.08 -7.13
C ALA A 301 10.28 -5.34 -7.33
N VAL A 302 10.71 -6.60 -7.23
CA VAL A 302 12.12 -7.00 -7.43
C VAL A 302 12.57 -6.75 -8.87
N PHE A 303 11.73 -7.03 -9.87
CA PHE A 303 12.09 -6.80 -11.28
C PHE A 303 11.99 -5.33 -11.69
N TYR A 304 10.99 -4.61 -11.21
CA TYR A 304 10.78 -3.19 -11.51
C TYR A 304 11.82 -2.27 -10.84
N ARG A 305 12.43 -2.70 -9.73
CA ARG A 305 13.51 -2.02 -9.01
C ARG A 305 13.21 -0.56 -8.58
N GLN A 306 11.96 -0.19 -8.48
CA GLN A 306 11.53 1.13 -8.00
C GLN A 306 10.95 0.99 -6.59
N PRO A 307 11.41 1.80 -5.62
CA PRO A 307 10.92 1.72 -4.22
C PRO A 307 9.40 1.89 -4.11
N SER A 308 8.79 2.66 -5.00
CA SER A 308 7.32 2.86 -5.04
C SER A 308 6.52 1.58 -5.29
N ALA A 309 7.12 0.52 -5.84
CA ALA A 309 6.45 -0.76 -6.02
C ALA A 309 6.28 -1.54 -4.70
N LEU A 310 7.12 -1.27 -3.69
CA LEU A 310 7.03 -1.94 -2.38
C LEU A 310 5.73 -1.65 -1.65
N VAL A 311 5.10 -0.50 -1.87
CA VAL A 311 3.81 -0.19 -1.23
C VAL A 311 2.71 -1.21 -1.60
N TRP A 312 2.80 -1.82 -2.79
CA TRP A 312 1.87 -2.86 -3.25
C TRP A 312 2.16 -4.24 -2.65
N VAL A 313 3.39 -4.48 -2.20
CA VAL A 313 3.79 -5.71 -1.49
C VAL A 313 3.30 -5.69 -0.05
N VAL A 314 3.37 -4.54 0.60
CA VAL A 314 2.98 -4.36 2.00
C VAL A 314 1.49 -4.66 2.23
N ILE A 315 0.60 -4.29 1.32
CA ILE A 315 -0.85 -4.49 1.50
C ILE A 315 -1.24 -5.96 1.69
N PRO A 316 -0.92 -6.89 0.76
CA PRO A 316 -1.23 -8.31 0.96
C PRO A 316 -0.43 -8.93 2.11
N LEU A 317 0.79 -8.44 2.40
CA LEU A 317 1.59 -8.86 3.54
C LEU A 317 0.86 -8.59 4.85
N LEU A 318 0.49 -7.33 5.10
CA LEU A 318 -0.22 -6.93 6.32
C LEU A 318 -1.61 -7.55 6.42
N ALA A 319 -2.29 -7.78 5.27
CA ALA A 319 -3.57 -8.48 5.26
C ALA A 319 -3.42 -9.95 5.71
N LEU A 320 -2.37 -10.65 5.28
CA LEU A 320 -2.03 -11.99 5.77
C LEU A 320 -1.67 -11.99 7.25
N ALA A 321 -0.84 -11.04 7.66
CA ALA A 321 -0.47 -10.85 9.06
C ALA A 321 -1.69 -10.59 9.96
N ALA A 322 -2.62 -9.75 9.52
CA ALA A 322 -3.85 -9.46 10.24
C ALA A 322 -4.78 -10.69 10.34
N LEU A 323 -4.86 -11.51 9.29
CA LEU A 323 -5.61 -12.77 9.32
C LEU A 323 -5.03 -13.75 10.33
N GLU A 324 -3.71 -13.83 10.44
CA GLU A 324 -3.06 -14.75 11.39
C GLU A 324 -3.18 -14.22 12.82
N LEU A 325 -2.89 -12.94 13.04
CA LEU A 325 -2.98 -12.33 14.36
C LEU A 325 -4.41 -12.39 14.92
N SER A 326 -5.43 -12.22 14.06
CA SER A 326 -6.83 -12.30 14.49
C SER A 326 -7.20 -13.66 15.09
N ARG A 327 -6.50 -14.72 14.73
CA ARG A 327 -6.70 -16.08 15.24
C ARG A 327 -6.06 -16.27 16.61
N VAL A 328 -4.92 -15.62 16.85
CA VAL A 328 -4.27 -15.62 18.16
C VAL A 328 -5.22 -15.04 19.23
N PHE A 329 -6.02 -14.05 18.87
CA PHE A 329 -7.05 -13.50 19.77
C PHE A 329 -8.32 -14.39 19.90
N GLU A 330 -8.44 -15.49 19.18
CA GLU A 330 -9.50 -16.49 19.34
C GLU A 330 -9.10 -17.65 20.29
N VAL A 331 -7.88 -17.62 20.85
CA VAL A 331 -7.35 -18.59 21.83
C VAL A 331 -8.14 -18.51 23.15
N ARG A 332 -8.31 -19.62 23.83
CA ARG A 332 -9.00 -19.68 25.13
C ARG A 332 -8.27 -18.90 26.19
N ARG A 333 -9.00 -18.31 27.14
CA ARG A 333 -8.42 -17.49 28.22
C ARG A 333 -7.33 -18.22 29.04
N GLU A 334 -7.43 -19.54 29.15
CA GLU A 334 -6.49 -20.40 29.86
C GLU A 334 -5.10 -20.45 29.19
N GLU A 335 -5.03 -20.24 27.88
CA GLU A 335 -3.81 -20.30 27.07
C GLU A 335 -3.17 -18.92 26.84
N TYR A 336 -3.80 -17.82 27.31
CA TYR A 336 -3.29 -16.46 27.07
C TYR A 336 -1.90 -16.21 27.66
N ALA A 337 -1.57 -16.80 28.79
CA ALA A 337 -0.26 -16.62 29.42
C ALA A 337 0.84 -17.26 28.57
N GLU A 338 0.63 -18.51 28.10
CA GLU A 338 1.61 -19.24 27.28
C GLU A 338 1.80 -18.57 25.93
N VAL A 339 0.69 -18.23 25.24
CA VAL A 339 0.72 -17.52 23.96
C VAL A 339 1.34 -16.12 24.14
N GLY A 340 1.03 -15.42 25.24
CA GLY A 340 1.59 -14.12 25.55
C GLY A 340 3.11 -14.15 25.74
N ILE A 341 3.64 -15.16 26.43
CA ILE A 341 5.09 -15.35 26.61
C ILE A 341 5.77 -15.63 25.26
N VAL A 342 5.20 -16.48 24.42
CA VAL A 342 5.75 -16.80 23.10
C VAL A 342 5.74 -15.57 22.20
N VAL A 343 4.64 -14.80 22.18
CA VAL A 343 4.55 -13.55 21.40
C VAL A 343 5.56 -12.52 21.89
N LEU A 344 5.71 -12.36 23.21
CA LEU A 344 6.70 -11.46 23.79
C LEU A 344 8.13 -11.88 23.43
N ALA A 345 8.45 -13.16 23.52
CA ALA A 345 9.76 -13.69 23.14
C ALA A 345 10.08 -13.44 21.66
N ILE A 346 9.09 -13.65 20.76
CA ILE A 346 9.21 -13.36 19.34
C ILE A 346 9.41 -11.85 19.10
N LEU A 347 8.68 -10.98 19.79
CA LEU A 347 8.84 -9.53 19.68
C LEU A 347 10.24 -9.08 20.12
N ILE A 348 10.73 -9.59 21.24
CA ILE A 348 12.08 -9.30 21.72
C ILE A 348 13.12 -9.76 20.70
N LEU A 349 12.98 -10.97 20.16
CA LEU A 349 13.88 -11.50 19.14
C LEU A 349 13.87 -10.64 17.87
N LEU A 350 12.69 -10.20 17.41
CA LEU A 350 12.54 -9.34 16.22
C LEU A 350 13.18 -7.97 16.45
N VAL A 351 12.98 -7.35 17.62
CA VAL A 351 13.62 -6.08 18.00
C VAL A 351 15.15 -6.26 18.02
N TYR A 352 15.63 -7.36 18.60
CA TYR A 352 17.06 -7.66 18.65
C TYR A 352 17.65 -7.84 17.23
N ILE A 353 16.99 -8.61 16.37
CA ILE A 353 17.41 -8.79 14.97
C ILE A 353 17.42 -7.45 14.22
N SER A 354 16.33 -6.67 14.34
CA SER A 354 16.22 -5.36 13.68
C SER A 354 17.31 -4.40 14.13
N PHE A 355 17.62 -4.37 15.45
CA PHE A 355 18.68 -3.54 16.00
C PHE A 355 20.06 -3.97 15.50
N THR A 356 20.30 -5.30 15.47
CA THR A 356 21.58 -5.87 15.00
C THR A 356 21.82 -5.58 13.51
N VAL A 357 20.79 -5.77 12.67
CA VAL A 357 20.87 -5.49 11.23
C VAL A 357 21.00 -3.98 10.97
N SER A 358 20.31 -3.12 11.74
CA SER A 358 20.46 -1.67 11.63
C SER A 358 21.86 -1.20 11.98
N ASN A 359 22.46 -1.73 13.06
CA ASN A 359 23.83 -1.42 13.44
C ASN A 359 24.83 -1.87 12.38
N LEU A 360 24.61 -3.05 11.79
CA LEU A 360 25.43 -3.57 10.71
C LEU A 360 25.34 -2.71 9.43
N ALA A 361 24.13 -2.20 9.12
CA ALA A 361 23.90 -1.33 7.98
C ALA A 361 24.50 0.07 8.15
N LEU A 362 24.50 0.60 9.38
CA LEU A 362 25.06 1.92 9.71
C LEU A 362 26.58 1.91 9.84
N ASN A 363 27.18 0.78 10.26
CA ASN A 363 28.61 0.64 10.51
C ASN A 363 29.21 -0.57 9.77
N PRO A 364 29.18 -0.61 8.43
CA PRO A 364 29.60 -1.77 7.65
C PRO A 364 31.10 -2.06 7.76
N PHE A 365 31.93 -1.13 8.24
CA PHE A 365 33.40 -1.21 8.32
C PHE A 365 33.97 -1.20 9.75
N SER A 366 33.13 -1.10 10.78
CA SER A 366 33.59 -1.11 12.15
C SER A 366 33.63 -2.54 12.70
N GLN A 367 34.80 -3.02 12.96
CA GLN A 367 35.19 -4.23 13.72
C GLN A 367 34.30 -5.50 13.60
N PRO A 368 34.88 -6.70 13.63
CA PRO A 368 34.14 -7.94 13.55
C PRO A 368 33.03 -7.95 14.63
N ALA A 369 31.76 -7.98 14.19
CA ALA A 369 30.64 -8.00 15.12
C ALA A 369 30.64 -9.33 15.86
N THR A 370 30.95 -9.31 17.13
CA THR A 370 30.77 -10.45 18.02
C THR A 370 29.29 -10.63 18.33
N LEU A 371 28.64 -11.54 17.63
CA LEU A 371 27.29 -11.98 17.99
C LEU A 371 27.39 -12.91 19.20
N PRO A 372 26.69 -12.63 20.31
CA PRO A 372 26.84 -13.39 21.55
C PRO A 372 26.48 -14.87 21.47
N LEU A 373 25.87 -15.33 20.37
CA LEU A 373 25.48 -16.73 20.14
C LEU A 373 26.21 -17.41 18.96
N ILE A 374 26.87 -16.66 18.09
CA ILE A 374 27.40 -17.20 16.80
C ILE A 374 28.91 -16.95 16.66
N GLY A 375 29.53 -16.16 17.58
CA GLY A 375 30.95 -15.81 17.49
C GLY A 375 31.24 -14.63 16.57
N THR A 376 32.52 -14.42 16.24
CA THR A 376 32.98 -13.37 15.36
C THR A 376 32.69 -13.73 13.90
N VAL A 377 31.85 -12.90 13.23
CA VAL A 377 31.58 -13.03 11.79
C VAL A 377 32.43 -12.00 11.06
N ASP A 378 33.37 -12.45 10.25
CA ASP A 378 34.10 -11.59 9.32
C ASP A 378 33.14 -11.06 8.25
N ASN A 379 33.07 -9.75 8.10
CA ASN A 379 32.09 -8.99 7.32
C ASN A 379 32.33 -8.81 5.80
N PRO A 380 33.15 -9.56 5.05
CA PRO A 380 33.32 -9.34 3.61
C PRO A 380 32.07 -9.51 2.75
N PRO A 381 31.18 -10.51 2.99
CA PRO A 381 30.05 -10.72 2.08
C PRO A 381 28.92 -9.70 2.23
N LEU A 382 28.77 -9.03 3.37
CA LEU A 382 27.72 -8.02 3.61
C LEU A 382 28.08 -6.65 3.05
N ALA A 383 29.37 -6.29 3.00
CA ALA A 383 29.85 -5.06 2.37
C ALA A 383 29.56 -5.05 0.86
N VAL A 384 29.67 -6.21 0.19
CA VAL A 384 29.35 -6.39 -1.23
C VAL A 384 27.83 -6.33 -1.49
N LEU A 385 27.01 -6.68 -0.50
CA LEU A 385 25.55 -6.63 -0.60
C LEU A 385 25.00 -5.21 -0.42
N ILE A 386 25.74 -4.33 0.24
CA ILE A 386 25.35 -2.95 0.58
C ILE A 386 25.97 -1.93 -0.40
N SER A 387 27.07 -2.25 -1.05
CA SER A 387 27.67 -1.44 -2.12
C SER A 387 26.92 -1.61 -3.44
#